data_aa512d5e11addfdec76a3c9ed4c1be28
#
_entry.id   aa512d5e11addfdec76a3c9ed4c1be28
#
_cell.length_a   1.000
_cell.length_b   1.000
_cell.length_c   1.000
_cell.angle_alpha   90.00
_cell.angle_beta   90.00
_cell.angle_gamma   90.00
#
_symmetry.space_group_name_H-M   'P 1'
#
loop_
_entity.id
_entity.type
_entity.pdbx_description
1 polymer ?
#
loop_
_entity_poly.entity_id
_entity_poly.type
_entity_poly.pdbx_seq_one_letter_code
_entity_poly.pdbx_strand_id
1 'polypeptide(L)'
;GLSAMKKFNEAFDEFHRRGWWFHIFPEACRWDMYKPLRPFQKGAFTMSYKYNMPLLPCVITYRERKGIFRLFGPKDLPLLTVTIGEPIYPDTEQPRKTEVDRLRNVAHQQMQLMAGIVANPWPAAWENQ
;
A
#
# COMPACT_ATOMS: atom_id res chain seq x y z
N GLY A 1 -15.98 -1.72 18.38
CA GLY A 1 -17.40 -1.51 18.15
C GLY A 1 -17.72 -0.30 17.29
N LEU A 2 -19.01 -0.05 17.06
CA LEU A 2 -19.52 1.07 16.23
C LEU A 2 -18.97 2.44 16.65
N SER A 3 -18.77 2.68 17.93
CA SER A 3 -18.20 3.93 18.47
C SER A 3 -16.75 4.16 18.02
N ALA A 4 -15.95 3.11 17.97
CA ALA A 4 -14.55 3.20 17.52
C ALA A 4 -14.49 3.50 16.00
N MET A 5 -15.35 2.86 15.22
CA MET A 5 -15.44 3.10 13.78
C MET A 5 -15.90 4.53 13.46
N LYS A 6 -16.84 5.06 14.24
CA LYS A 6 -17.30 6.45 14.10
C LYS A 6 -16.16 7.43 14.38
N LYS A 7 -15.44 7.28 15.49
CA LYS A 7 -14.28 8.11 15.84
C LYS A 7 -13.19 8.04 14.78
N PHE A 8 -12.94 6.84 14.24
CA PHE A 8 -11.98 6.64 13.17
C PHE A 8 -12.37 7.44 11.92
N ASN A 9 -13.62 7.34 11.47
CA ASN A 9 -14.12 8.09 10.32
C ASN A 9 -14.05 9.61 10.54
N GLU A 10 -14.43 10.09 11.71
CA GLU A 10 -14.36 11.53 12.08
C GLU A 10 -12.91 12.05 12.02
N ALA A 11 -11.95 11.27 12.50
CA ALA A 11 -10.53 11.63 12.42
C ALA A 11 -10.04 11.71 10.95
N PHE A 12 -10.46 10.78 10.10
CA PHE A 12 -10.11 10.83 8.68
C PHE A 12 -10.78 12.00 7.93
N ASP A 13 -12.03 12.32 8.23
CA ASP A 13 -12.72 13.49 7.67
C ASP A 13 -11.97 14.78 8.02
N GLU A 14 -11.47 14.89 9.26
CA GLU A 14 -10.65 16.03 9.70
C GLU A 14 -9.30 16.09 8.97
N PHE A 15 -8.59 14.99 8.88
CA PHE A 15 -7.30 14.95 8.21
C PHE A 15 -7.44 15.27 6.71
N HIS A 16 -8.48 14.76 6.07
CA HIS A 16 -8.76 15.08 4.67
C HIS A 16 -9.02 16.60 4.49
N ARG A 17 -9.83 17.23 5.37
CA ARG A 17 -10.05 18.67 5.34
C ARG A 17 -8.77 19.50 5.51
N ARG A 18 -7.78 18.97 6.22
CA ARG A 18 -6.46 19.60 6.40
C ARG A 18 -5.50 19.34 5.22
N GLY A 19 -5.90 18.57 4.24
CA GLY A 19 -5.06 18.19 3.10
C GLY A 19 -3.90 17.26 3.46
N TRP A 20 -4.06 16.46 4.53
CA TRP A 20 -3.02 15.54 4.96
C TRP A 20 -3.03 14.25 4.16
N TRP A 21 -1.85 13.68 3.97
CA TRP A 21 -1.66 12.36 3.40
C TRP A 21 -1.76 11.29 4.47
N PHE A 22 -2.27 10.11 4.07
CA PHE A 22 -2.35 8.95 4.95
C PHE A 22 -1.32 7.92 4.52
N HIS A 23 -0.59 7.38 5.48
CA HIS A 23 0.25 6.22 5.24
C HIS A 23 -0.48 4.97 5.75
N ILE A 24 -0.73 4.03 4.85
CA ILE A 24 -1.49 2.81 5.14
C ILE A 24 -0.70 1.60 4.63
N PHE A 25 -0.61 0.57 5.47
CA PHE A 25 -0.09 -0.74 5.08
C PHE A 25 -1.28 -1.61 4.64
N PRO A 26 -1.51 -1.81 3.34
CA PRO A 26 -2.73 -2.44 2.86
C PRO A 26 -2.79 -3.95 3.15
N GLU A 27 -1.68 -4.59 3.45
CA GLU A 27 -1.63 -5.99 3.87
C GLU A 27 -2.18 -6.22 5.28
N ALA A 28 -2.35 -5.14 6.06
CA ALA A 28 -2.91 -5.11 7.42
C ALA A 28 -2.24 -6.07 8.42
N CYS A 29 -1.04 -6.52 8.14
CA CYS A 29 -0.26 -7.36 9.03
C CYS A 29 1.24 -7.16 8.80
N ARG A 30 2.03 -7.53 9.81
CA ARG A 30 3.47 -7.61 9.68
C ARG A 30 3.82 -8.81 8.79
N TRP A 31 4.73 -8.60 7.87
CA TRP A 31 5.16 -9.60 6.91
C TRP A 31 6.67 -9.68 6.87
N ASP A 32 7.21 -10.89 6.75
CA ASP A 32 8.65 -11.07 6.66
C ASP A 32 9.17 -10.60 5.31
N MET A 33 10.35 -10.02 5.32
CA MET A 33 11.08 -9.65 4.11
C MET A 33 11.18 -10.84 3.14
N TYR A 34 11.26 -10.57 1.86
CA TYR A 34 11.44 -11.55 0.79
C TYR A 34 10.25 -12.46 0.51
N LYS A 35 9.09 -12.16 1.06
CA LYS A 35 7.88 -12.90 0.73
C LYS A 35 7.02 -12.13 -0.28
N PRO A 36 6.22 -12.85 -1.10
CA PRO A 36 5.29 -12.20 -2.00
C PRO A 36 4.34 -11.27 -1.24
N LEU A 37 3.86 -10.23 -1.92
CA LEU A 37 2.85 -9.34 -1.33
C LEU A 37 1.58 -10.14 -1.01
N ARG A 38 1.08 -9.96 0.19
CA ARG A 38 -0.20 -10.55 0.62
C ARG A 38 -1.39 -9.84 -0.05
N PRO A 39 -2.57 -10.45 0.08
CA PRO A 39 -3.82 -9.80 -0.27
C PRO A 39 -3.94 -8.44 0.42
N PHE A 40 -4.31 -7.42 -0.36
CA PHE A 40 -4.59 -6.11 0.18
C PHE A 40 -6.00 -6.03 0.74
N GLN A 41 -6.14 -5.47 1.94
CA GLN A 41 -7.43 -5.17 2.53
C GLN A 41 -8.08 -3.98 1.83
N LYS A 42 -9.42 -3.97 1.76
CA LYS A 42 -10.18 -2.95 1.01
C LYS A 42 -10.15 -1.55 1.64
N GLY A 43 -9.74 -1.42 2.89
CA GLY A 43 -9.82 -0.18 3.65
C GLY A 43 -9.18 1.03 2.96
N ALA A 44 -7.91 0.94 2.58
CA ALA A 44 -7.18 2.01 1.91
C ALA A 44 -7.87 2.47 0.61
N PHE A 45 -8.32 1.52 -0.20
CA PHE A 45 -8.97 1.77 -1.50
C PHE A 45 -10.37 2.36 -1.34
N THR A 46 -11.08 1.94 -0.31
CA THR A 46 -12.35 2.53 0.09
C THR A 46 -12.19 4.00 0.50
N MET A 47 -11.12 4.32 1.23
CA MET A 47 -10.81 5.70 1.61
C MET A 47 -10.42 6.54 0.39
N SER A 48 -9.59 6.02 -0.50
CA SER A 48 -9.25 6.67 -1.76
C SER A 48 -10.51 7.03 -2.56
N TYR A 49 -11.42 6.09 -2.74
CA TYR A 49 -12.68 6.34 -3.42
C TYR A 49 -13.56 7.38 -2.69
N LYS A 50 -13.75 7.22 -1.37
CA LYS A 50 -14.60 8.11 -0.54
C LYS A 50 -14.16 9.56 -0.61
N TYR A 51 -12.85 9.80 -0.56
CA TYR A 51 -12.29 11.14 -0.48
C TYR A 51 -11.75 11.66 -1.83
N ASN A 52 -11.91 10.88 -2.89
CA ASN A 52 -11.36 11.19 -4.21
C ASN A 52 -9.85 11.52 -4.13
N MET A 53 -9.11 10.73 -3.35
CA MET A 53 -7.68 10.93 -3.13
C MET A 53 -6.87 9.91 -3.92
N PRO A 54 -5.80 10.32 -4.62
CA PRO A 54 -4.93 9.38 -5.31
C PRO A 54 -4.20 8.47 -4.32
N LEU A 55 -3.94 7.26 -4.75
CA LEU A 55 -3.06 6.31 -4.08
C LEU A 55 -1.64 6.49 -4.63
N LEU A 56 -0.66 6.59 -3.74
CA LEU A 56 0.74 6.63 -4.11
C LEU A 56 1.41 5.32 -3.64
N PRO A 57 1.60 4.34 -4.52
CA PRO A 57 2.23 3.09 -4.17
C PRO A 57 3.68 3.31 -3.74
N CYS A 58 4.05 2.76 -2.59
CA CYS A 58 5.41 2.82 -2.07
C CYS A 58 5.84 1.41 -1.64
N VAL A 59 7.02 0.99 -2.07
CA VAL A 59 7.60 -0.30 -1.71
C VAL A 59 8.95 -0.09 -1.04
N ILE A 60 9.15 -0.76 0.07
CA ILE A 60 10.44 -0.79 0.76
C ILE A 60 11.09 -2.14 0.47
N THR A 61 12.26 -2.10 -0.15
CA THR A 61 13.08 -3.29 -0.40
C THR A 61 14.40 -3.20 0.33
N TYR A 62 15.02 -4.36 0.53
CA TYR A 62 16.28 -4.49 1.23
C TYR A 62 17.37 -4.91 0.25
N ARG A 63 18.54 -4.31 0.38
CA ARG A 63 19.72 -4.68 -0.40
C ARG A 63 20.94 -4.85 0.48
N GLU A 64 21.79 -5.77 0.11
CA GLU A 64 23.07 -5.96 0.78
C GLU A 64 23.96 -4.72 0.63
N ARG A 65 24.78 -4.47 1.65
CA ARG A 65 25.81 -3.46 1.59
C ARG A 65 26.97 -3.97 0.73
N LYS A 66 27.29 -3.23 -0.36
CA LYS A 66 28.40 -3.54 -1.27
C LYS A 66 29.34 -2.34 -1.38
N GLY A 67 30.60 -2.61 -1.75
CA GLY A 67 31.60 -1.56 -1.94
C GLY A 67 31.84 -0.72 -0.69
N ILE A 68 31.93 0.59 -0.87
CA ILE A 68 32.20 1.57 0.19
C ILE A 68 31.16 1.52 1.32
N PHE A 69 29.91 1.17 1.03
CA PHE A 69 28.85 1.06 2.02
C PHE A 69 29.08 -0.04 3.07
N ARG A 70 29.98 -0.97 2.83
CA ARG A 70 30.40 -1.98 3.83
C ARG A 70 31.25 -1.38 4.95
N LEU A 71 31.86 -0.23 4.71
CA LEU A 71 32.75 0.44 5.67
C LEU A 71 31.96 1.32 6.66
N PHE A 72 30.72 1.67 6.35
CA PHE A 72 29.92 2.59 7.14
C PHE A 72 28.67 1.91 7.69
N GLY A 73 28.46 2.05 9.01
CA GLY A 73 27.28 1.56 9.71
C GLY A 73 27.33 0.08 10.12
N PRO A 74 26.29 -0.40 10.80
CA PRO A 74 26.22 -1.77 11.32
C PRO A 74 26.28 -2.77 10.18
N LYS A 75 27.18 -3.74 10.27
CA LYS A 75 27.42 -4.74 9.20
C LYS A 75 26.24 -5.66 8.97
N ASP A 76 25.42 -5.84 10.00
CA ASP A 76 24.31 -6.80 10.02
C ASP A 76 22.96 -6.19 9.52
N LEU A 77 22.95 -4.89 9.24
CA LEU A 77 21.72 -4.23 8.75
C LEU A 77 21.80 -3.96 7.24
N PRO A 78 20.81 -4.43 6.47
CA PRO A 78 20.74 -4.15 5.05
C PRO A 78 20.49 -2.66 4.79
N LEU A 79 20.76 -2.21 3.59
CA LEU A 79 20.33 -0.90 3.12
C LEU A 79 18.86 -0.97 2.69
N LEU A 80 18.11 0.06 3.06
CA LEU A 80 16.73 0.22 2.60
C LEU A 80 16.69 0.99 1.28
N THR A 81 15.83 0.55 0.38
CA THR A 81 15.46 1.29 -0.81
C THR A 81 13.95 1.52 -0.78
N VAL A 82 13.55 2.77 -0.85
CA VAL A 82 12.14 3.14 -0.99
C VAL A 82 11.90 3.46 -2.46
N THR A 83 11.00 2.72 -3.08
CA THR A 83 10.55 2.96 -4.46
C THR A 83 9.15 3.54 -4.41
N ILE A 84 8.96 4.68 -5.07
CA ILE A 84 7.67 5.36 -5.18
C ILE A 84 7.18 5.17 -6.61
N GLY A 85 5.95 4.67 -6.75
CA GLY A 85 5.33 4.42 -8.05
C GLY A 85 4.49 5.59 -8.55
N GLU A 86 3.89 5.40 -9.71
CA GLU A 86 2.97 6.39 -10.28
C GLU A 86 1.67 6.47 -9.47
N PRO A 87 1.11 7.68 -9.31
CA PRO A 87 -0.17 7.83 -8.63
C PRO A 87 -1.30 7.12 -9.35
N ILE A 88 -2.16 6.45 -8.58
CA ILE A 88 -3.36 5.78 -9.08
C ILE A 88 -4.57 6.62 -8.64
N TYR A 89 -5.27 7.18 -9.60
CA TYR A 89 -6.42 8.03 -9.34
C TYR A 89 -7.72 7.21 -9.28
N PRO A 90 -8.60 7.47 -8.30
CA PRO A 90 -9.91 6.86 -8.25
C PRO A 90 -10.84 7.47 -9.31
N ASP A 91 -11.70 6.64 -9.88
CA ASP A 91 -12.81 7.04 -10.73
C ASP A 91 -14.11 6.98 -9.91
N THR A 92 -14.53 8.12 -9.41
CA THR A 92 -15.73 8.22 -8.56
C THR A 92 -17.06 8.13 -9.34
N GLU A 93 -17.01 8.12 -10.67
CA GLU A 93 -18.19 7.90 -11.52
C GLU A 93 -18.56 6.42 -11.61
N GLN A 94 -17.58 5.53 -11.35
CA GLN A 94 -17.81 4.09 -11.32
C GLN A 94 -18.49 3.64 -10.03
N PRO A 95 -19.24 2.53 -10.06
CA PRO A 95 -19.79 1.94 -8.84
C PRO A 95 -18.68 1.64 -7.82
N ARG A 96 -18.89 2.03 -6.56
CA ARG A 96 -17.89 1.91 -5.48
C ARG A 96 -17.23 0.55 -5.41
N LYS A 97 -18.01 -0.54 -5.49
CA LYS A 97 -17.47 -1.90 -5.38
C LYS A 97 -16.47 -2.19 -6.50
N THR A 98 -16.85 -1.88 -7.72
CA THR A 98 -16.03 -2.09 -8.93
C THR A 98 -14.74 -1.29 -8.82
N GLU A 99 -14.84 -0.02 -8.46
CA GLU A 99 -13.69 0.88 -8.41
C GLU A 99 -12.72 0.53 -7.28
N VAL A 100 -13.23 0.19 -6.10
CA VAL A 100 -12.39 -0.27 -4.97
C VAL A 100 -11.61 -1.53 -5.34
N ASP A 101 -12.24 -2.47 -6.05
CA ASP A 101 -11.58 -3.69 -6.50
C ASP A 101 -10.55 -3.39 -7.60
N ARG A 102 -10.84 -2.47 -8.54
CA ARG A 102 -9.89 -1.99 -9.55
C ARG A 102 -8.65 -1.36 -8.91
N LEU A 103 -8.86 -0.39 -8.02
CA LEU A 103 -7.78 0.31 -7.32
C LEU A 103 -6.88 -0.67 -6.57
N ARG A 104 -7.49 -1.62 -5.86
CA ARG A 104 -6.77 -2.66 -5.12
C ARG A 104 -5.90 -3.52 -6.05
N ASN A 105 -6.46 -3.96 -7.16
CA ASN A 105 -5.76 -4.82 -8.11
C ASN A 105 -4.61 -4.08 -8.80
N VAL A 106 -4.85 -2.86 -9.27
CA VAL A 106 -3.81 -2.03 -9.92
C VAL A 106 -2.68 -1.73 -8.95
N ALA A 107 -3.00 -1.31 -7.72
CA ALA A 107 -1.99 -1.03 -6.71
C ALA A 107 -1.17 -2.28 -6.35
N HIS A 108 -1.81 -3.44 -6.18
CA HIS A 108 -1.13 -4.69 -5.87
C HIS A 108 -0.16 -5.09 -7.00
N GLN A 109 -0.62 -5.05 -8.25
CA GLN A 109 0.21 -5.38 -9.41
C GLN A 109 1.40 -4.42 -9.55
N GLN A 110 1.16 -3.12 -9.42
CA GLN A 110 2.22 -2.12 -9.50
C GLN A 110 3.26 -2.30 -8.38
N MET A 111 2.83 -2.51 -7.14
CA MET A 111 3.75 -2.73 -6.02
C MET A 111 4.51 -4.05 -6.16
N GLN A 112 3.88 -5.09 -6.71
CA GLN A 112 4.55 -6.35 -7.02
C GLN A 112 5.68 -6.16 -8.02
N LEU A 113 5.44 -5.44 -9.11
CA LEU A 113 6.46 -5.11 -10.11
C LEU A 113 7.58 -4.26 -9.52
N MET A 114 7.25 -3.24 -8.72
CA MET A 114 8.22 -2.38 -8.04
C MET A 114 9.10 -3.16 -7.07
N ALA A 115 8.56 -4.18 -6.42
CA ALA A 115 9.29 -5.07 -5.51
C ALA A 115 10.14 -6.13 -6.24
N GLY A 116 10.03 -6.22 -7.58
CA GLY A 116 10.73 -7.25 -8.38
C GLY A 116 10.19 -8.66 -8.15
N ILE A 117 8.94 -8.79 -7.74
CA ILE A 117 8.31 -10.10 -7.49
C ILE A 117 7.83 -10.67 -8.83
N VAL A 118 8.48 -11.73 -9.29
CA VAL A 118 8.15 -12.40 -10.57
C VAL A 118 7.00 -13.39 -10.43
N ALA A 119 6.93 -14.07 -9.28
CA ALA A 119 5.89 -15.06 -9.00
C ALA A 119 5.23 -14.77 -7.65
N ASN A 120 3.93 -14.63 -7.64
CA ASN A 120 3.15 -14.43 -6.44
C ASN A 120 2.00 -15.46 -6.40
N PRO A 121 1.93 -16.31 -5.35
CA PRO A 121 0.87 -17.30 -5.23
C PRO A 121 -0.51 -16.69 -4.94
N TRP A 122 -0.54 -15.43 -4.50
CA TRP A 122 -1.80 -14.72 -4.26
C TRP A 122 -2.18 -13.87 -5.45
N PRO A 123 -3.36 -14.04 -6.02
CA PRO A 123 -3.88 -13.17 -7.08
C PRO A 123 -4.13 -11.75 -6.53
N ALA A 124 -4.09 -10.77 -7.41
CA ALA A 124 -4.45 -9.40 -7.06
C ALA A 124 -5.97 -9.24 -6.79
N ALA A 125 -6.79 -10.04 -7.48
CA ALA A 125 -8.23 -10.08 -7.26
C ALA A 125 -8.59 -11.18 -6.25
N TRP A 126 -9.22 -10.80 -5.15
CA TRP A 126 -9.76 -11.75 -4.16
C TRP A 126 -11.27 -11.60 -4.16
N GLU A 127 -11.90 -12.33 -5.02
CA GLU A 127 -13.34 -12.21 -5.22
C GLU A 127 -14.17 -12.67 -4.02
N ASN A 128 -13.58 -13.41 -3.09
CA ASN A 128 -14.28 -14.13 -2.03
C ASN A 128 -13.84 -13.78 -0.60
N GLN A 129 -13.34 -12.58 -0.35
CA GLN A 129 -13.01 -12.14 1.01
C GLN A 129 -13.92 -11.02 1.50
#